data_7656a5aba017cac0ddf228922216f759
#
_entry.id   7656a5aba017cac0ddf228922216f759
#
_cell.length_a   1.000
_cell.length_b   1.000
_cell.length_c   1.000
_cell.angle_alpha   90.00
_cell.angle_beta   90.00
_cell.angle_gamma   90.00
#
_symmetry.space_group_name_H-M   'P 1'
#
loop_
_entity.id
_entity.type
_entity.pdbx_description
1 polymer ?
#
loop_
_entity_poly.entity_id
_entity_poly.type
_entity_poly.pdbx_seq_one_letter_code
_entity_poly.pdbx_strand_id
1 'polypeptide(L)'
;MEIKDRIKEIRQAKGLTQQEFADALKVSRNNIAGYETGRTDPSASAISLICKTFSVSETWLRTGEGEMFSENSREEQISAFMGDTLAAEPEDFKKRFVSMLASLNLEEWKLLEKIAKELVEKDQEKRRD
;
A
#
# COMPACT_ATOMS: atom_id res chain seq x y z
N MET A 1 15.76 -2.93 12.31
CA MET A 1 14.84 -1.82 12.00
C MET A 1 13.96 -1.55 13.21
N GLU A 2 14.00 -0.32 13.69
CA GLU A 2 13.20 0.09 14.84
C GLU A 2 11.85 0.66 14.43
N ILE A 3 10.97 0.92 15.39
CA ILE A 3 9.64 1.46 15.12
C ILE A 3 9.70 2.82 14.40
N LYS A 4 10.70 3.65 14.71
CA LYS A 4 10.92 4.94 14.03
C LYS A 4 11.12 4.75 12.53
N ASP A 5 11.87 3.75 12.16
CA ASP A 5 12.17 3.43 10.76
C ASP A 5 10.92 2.90 10.04
N ARG A 6 10.12 2.09 10.74
CA ARG A 6 8.88 1.55 10.19
C ARG A 6 7.83 2.63 9.97
N ILE A 7 7.74 3.61 10.88
CA ILE A 7 6.83 4.75 10.68
C ILE A 7 7.21 5.52 9.42
N LYS A 8 8.50 5.80 9.24
CA LYS A 8 9.00 6.47 8.04
C LYS A 8 8.70 5.65 6.78
N GLU A 9 8.86 4.34 6.87
CA GLU A 9 8.58 3.43 5.76
C GLU A 9 7.11 3.46 5.34
N ILE A 10 6.18 3.51 6.31
CA ILE A 10 4.74 3.67 6.04
C ILE A 10 4.51 4.95 5.25
N ARG A 11 5.06 6.06 5.73
CA ARG A 11 4.90 7.36 5.09
C ARG A 11 5.40 7.34 3.65
N GLN A 12 6.59 6.79 3.43
CA GLN A 12 7.18 6.69 2.10
C GLN A 12 6.38 5.76 1.18
N ALA A 13 5.88 4.65 1.71
CA ALA A 13 5.05 3.71 0.95
C ALA A 13 3.75 4.37 0.48
N LYS A 14 3.21 5.31 1.26
CA LYS A 14 2.01 6.06 0.88
C LYS A 14 2.31 7.30 0.02
N GLY A 15 3.59 7.59 -0.22
CA GLY A 15 4.00 8.74 -1.02
C GLY A 15 3.71 10.09 -0.37
N LEU A 16 3.71 10.15 0.96
CA LEU A 16 3.34 11.35 1.70
C LEU A 16 4.56 12.07 2.27
N THR A 17 4.46 13.40 2.34
CA THR A 17 5.40 14.22 3.10
C THR A 17 5.10 14.09 4.59
N GLN A 18 6.02 14.53 5.46
CA GLN A 18 5.77 14.55 6.89
C GLN A 18 4.53 15.37 7.24
N GLN A 19 4.33 16.51 6.55
CA GLN A 19 3.17 17.36 6.79
C GLN A 19 1.86 16.67 6.38
N GLU A 20 1.87 16.03 5.21
CA GLU A 20 0.70 15.29 4.72
C GLU A 20 0.34 14.12 5.64
N PHE A 21 1.36 13.42 6.13
CA PHE A 21 1.17 12.31 7.07
C PHE A 21 0.59 12.81 8.40
N ALA A 22 1.12 13.93 8.89
CA ALA A 22 0.63 14.59 10.11
C ALA A 22 -0.82 15.05 9.95
N ASP A 23 -1.15 15.66 8.82
CA ASP A 23 -2.50 16.12 8.52
C ASP A 23 -3.51 14.97 8.52
N ALA A 24 -3.13 13.83 7.93
CA ALA A 24 -4.00 12.65 7.89
C ALA A 24 -4.27 12.11 9.29
N LEU A 25 -3.31 12.21 10.19
CA LEU A 25 -3.43 11.77 11.58
C LEU A 25 -3.98 12.85 12.51
N LYS A 26 -4.15 14.07 12.00
CA LYS A 26 -4.59 15.24 12.78
C LYS A 26 -3.66 15.56 13.95
N VAL A 27 -2.36 15.44 13.69
CA VAL A 27 -1.31 15.78 14.66
C VAL A 27 -0.34 16.77 14.01
N SER A 28 0.58 17.32 14.80
CA SER A 28 1.56 18.28 14.27
C SER A 28 2.67 17.57 13.50
N ARG A 29 3.25 18.26 12.53
CA ARG A 29 4.44 17.79 11.82
C ARG A 29 5.59 17.47 12.77
N ASN A 30 5.74 18.27 13.84
CA ASN A 30 6.79 18.06 14.85
C ASN A 30 6.64 16.70 15.54
N ASN A 31 5.42 16.25 15.77
CA ASN A 31 5.16 14.91 16.32
C ASN A 31 5.68 13.83 15.37
N ILE A 32 5.40 13.96 14.08
CA ILE A 32 5.87 12.99 13.08
C ILE A 32 7.40 13.01 12.99
N ALA A 33 8.01 14.19 12.92
CA ALA A 33 9.46 14.31 12.90
C ALA A 33 10.09 13.69 14.15
N GLY A 34 9.47 13.87 15.32
CA GLY A 34 9.92 13.26 16.57
C GLY A 34 9.86 11.73 16.53
N TYR A 35 8.78 11.17 15.99
CA TYR A 35 8.65 9.71 15.83
C TYR A 35 9.69 9.15 14.88
N GLU A 36 9.93 9.81 13.74
CA GLU A 36 10.84 9.31 12.71
C GLU A 36 12.32 9.44 13.11
N THR A 37 12.66 10.37 14.00
CA THR A 37 14.04 10.52 14.49
C THR A 37 14.32 9.72 15.75
N GLY A 38 13.28 9.16 16.38
CA GLY A 38 13.41 8.47 17.65
C GLY A 38 13.48 9.38 18.86
N ARG A 39 13.32 10.71 18.68
CA ARG A 39 13.29 11.67 19.77
C ARG A 39 12.10 11.44 20.71
N THR A 40 10.98 11.03 20.14
CA THR A 40 9.74 10.76 20.87
C THR A 40 9.24 9.38 20.47
N ASP A 41 8.93 8.53 21.44
CA ASP A 41 8.30 7.24 21.18
C ASP A 41 6.80 7.43 21.03
N PRO A 42 6.17 6.84 19.98
CA PRO A 42 4.73 6.95 19.85
C PRO A 42 4.02 6.18 20.97
N SER A 43 2.95 6.78 21.49
CA SER A 43 2.10 6.12 22.47
C SER A 43 1.32 4.96 21.84
N ALA A 44 0.73 4.10 22.67
CA ALA A 44 -0.14 3.03 22.19
C ALA A 44 -1.28 3.60 21.34
N SER A 45 -1.84 4.75 21.76
CA SER A 45 -2.91 5.44 21.01
C SER A 45 -2.44 5.94 19.66
N ALA A 46 -1.21 6.48 19.60
CA ALA A 46 -0.62 6.96 18.35
C ALA A 46 -0.38 5.80 17.38
N ILE A 47 0.14 4.68 17.88
CA ILE A 47 0.35 3.47 17.08
C ILE A 47 -0.97 2.96 16.51
N SER A 48 -1.99 2.88 17.35
CA SER A 48 -3.33 2.45 16.95
C SER A 48 -3.91 3.37 15.86
N LEU A 49 -3.73 4.68 16.01
CA LEU A 49 -4.21 5.67 15.06
C LEU A 49 -3.52 5.52 13.70
N ILE A 50 -2.20 5.35 13.71
CA ILE A 50 -1.42 5.14 12.48
C ILE A 50 -1.91 3.87 11.76
N CYS A 51 -2.06 2.77 12.48
CA CYS A 51 -2.50 1.50 11.90
C CYS A 51 -3.90 1.60 11.32
N LYS A 52 -4.80 2.28 12.00
CA LYS A 52 -6.18 2.44 11.56
C LYS A 52 -6.29 3.38 10.36
N THR A 53 -5.55 4.49 10.37
CA THR A 53 -5.61 5.50 9.31
C THR A 53 -5.03 4.97 7.99
N PHE A 54 -3.94 4.22 8.05
CA PHE A 54 -3.21 3.76 6.88
C PHE A 54 -3.36 2.26 6.63
N SER A 55 -4.22 1.59 7.39
CA SER A 55 -4.48 0.15 7.28
C SER A 55 -3.20 -0.69 7.39
N VAL A 56 -2.38 -0.35 8.37
CA VAL A 56 -1.10 -1.00 8.65
C VAL A 56 -1.29 -2.07 9.72
N SER A 57 -0.58 -3.18 9.60
CA SER A 57 -0.57 -4.23 10.61
C SER A 57 0.14 -3.71 11.88
N GLU A 58 -0.56 -3.74 13.00
CA GLU A 58 0.01 -3.32 14.28
C GLU A 58 1.18 -4.22 14.70
N THR A 59 1.07 -5.52 14.45
CA THR A 59 2.16 -6.47 14.72
C THR A 59 3.42 -6.08 13.94
N TRP A 60 3.27 -5.77 12.65
CA TRP A 60 4.40 -5.32 11.85
C TRP A 60 5.00 -4.02 12.38
N LEU A 61 4.16 -3.05 12.71
CA LEU A 61 4.66 -1.75 13.20
C LEU A 61 5.40 -1.90 14.52
N ARG A 62 4.91 -2.74 15.43
CA ARG A 62 5.54 -2.94 16.73
C ARG A 62 6.77 -3.83 16.70
N THR A 63 6.73 -4.90 15.91
CA THR A 63 7.75 -5.97 15.97
C THR A 63 8.56 -6.13 14.69
N GLY A 64 8.07 -5.64 13.57
CA GLY A 64 8.70 -5.85 12.26
C GLY A 64 8.32 -7.19 11.62
N GLU A 65 7.50 -7.99 12.29
CA GLU A 65 7.09 -9.30 11.78
C GLU A 65 5.82 -9.18 10.92
N GLY A 66 5.76 -9.99 9.87
CA GLY A 66 4.62 -10.04 8.97
C GLY A 66 4.65 -8.95 7.91
N GLU A 67 3.52 -8.75 7.27
CA GLU A 67 3.39 -7.76 6.21
C GLU A 67 2.99 -6.39 6.76
N MET A 68 3.50 -5.33 6.11
CA MET A 68 3.23 -3.94 6.49
C MET A 68 1.74 -3.62 6.49
N PHE A 69 1.04 -3.96 5.41
CA PHE A 69 -0.38 -3.64 5.25
C PHE A 69 -1.26 -4.83 5.59
N SER A 70 -2.38 -4.54 6.25
CA SER A 70 -3.36 -5.56 6.59
C SER A 70 -4.12 -6.03 5.35
N GLU A 71 -4.70 -7.22 5.41
CA GLU A 71 -5.54 -7.76 4.32
C GLU A 71 -6.72 -6.84 4.02
N ASN A 72 -7.30 -6.23 5.04
CA ASN A 72 -8.40 -5.28 4.88
C ASN A 72 -8.02 -4.09 3.99
N SER A 73 -6.76 -3.62 4.13
CA SER A 73 -6.25 -2.54 3.27
C SER A 73 -6.23 -2.93 1.80
N ARG A 74 -5.83 -4.16 1.51
CA ARG A 74 -5.79 -4.68 0.15
C ARG A 74 -7.18 -4.74 -0.45
N GLU A 75 -8.13 -5.27 0.31
CA GLU A 75 -9.53 -5.33 -0.14
C GLU A 75 -10.13 -3.95 -0.33
N GLU A 76 -9.84 -3.01 0.56
CA GLU A 76 -10.30 -1.63 0.45
C GLU A 76 -9.75 -0.96 -0.81
N GLN A 77 -8.47 -1.17 -1.12
CA GLN A 77 -7.83 -0.64 -2.33
C GLN A 77 -8.47 -1.21 -3.59
N ILE A 78 -8.72 -2.52 -3.60
CA ILE A 78 -9.38 -3.18 -4.73
C ILE A 78 -10.79 -2.63 -4.90
N SER A 79 -11.53 -2.51 -3.80
CA SER A 79 -12.90 -2.02 -3.82
C SER A 79 -12.98 -0.58 -4.33
N ALA A 80 -12.09 0.30 -3.87
CA ALA A 80 -12.02 1.69 -4.33
C ALA A 80 -11.69 1.76 -5.81
N PHE A 81 -10.72 0.98 -6.27
CA PHE A 81 -10.34 0.90 -7.68
C PHE A 81 -11.51 0.45 -8.54
N MET A 82 -12.22 -0.59 -8.11
CA MET A 82 -13.38 -1.11 -8.85
C MET A 82 -14.51 -0.08 -8.92
N GLY A 83 -14.76 0.62 -7.79
CA GLY A 83 -15.77 1.68 -7.76
C GLY A 83 -15.46 2.81 -8.72
N ASP A 84 -14.22 3.29 -8.72
CA ASP A 84 -13.77 4.34 -9.63
C ASP A 84 -13.86 3.90 -11.09
N THR A 85 -13.50 2.64 -11.36
CA THR A 85 -13.57 2.07 -12.71
C THR A 85 -15.01 2.00 -13.21
N LEU A 86 -15.94 1.56 -12.35
CA LEU A 86 -17.35 1.49 -12.70
C LEU A 86 -17.96 2.86 -12.98
N ALA A 87 -17.49 3.89 -12.28
CA ALA A 87 -17.96 5.27 -12.45
C ALA A 87 -17.34 5.97 -13.67
N ALA A 88 -16.28 5.40 -14.26
CA ALA A 88 -15.59 6.00 -15.41
C ALA A 88 -16.44 5.98 -16.67
N GLU A 89 -16.11 6.87 -17.63
CA GLU A 89 -16.77 6.88 -18.92
C GLU A 89 -16.54 5.59 -19.70
N PRO A 90 -17.49 5.16 -20.54
CA PRO A 90 -17.37 3.88 -21.28
C PRO A 90 -16.12 3.77 -22.14
N GLU A 91 -15.60 4.88 -22.65
CA GLU A 91 -14.41 4.91 -23.50
C GLU A 91 -13.10 4.90 -22.72
N ASP A 92 -13.16 5.03 -21.39
CA ASP A 92 -11.96 5.02 -20.55
C ASP A 92 -11.21 3.70 -20.72
N PHE A 93 -9.92 3.77 -20.98
CA PHE A 93 -9.08 2.59 -21.22
C PHE A 93 -9.11 1.63 -20.03
N LYS A 94 -9.06 2.16 -18.81
CA LYS A 94 -9.09 1.36 -17.59
C LYS A 94 -10.36 0.53 -17.51
N LYS A 95 -11.50 1.15 -17.78
CA LYS A 95 -12.79 0.47 -17.76
C LYS A 95 -12.88 -0.62 -18.81
N ARG A 96 -12.43 -0.34 -20.05
CA ARG A 96 -12.39 -1.33 -21.14
C ARG A 96 -11.45 -2.47 -20.79
N PHE A 97 -10.30 -2.17 -20.24
CA PHE A 97 -9.31 -3.19 -19.86
C PHE A 97 -9.84 -4.11 -18.76
N VAL A 98 -10.44 -3.54 -17.71
CA VAL A 98 -11.04 -4.33 -16.62
C VAL A 98 -12.21 -5.17 -17.13
N SER A 99 -13.01 -4.63 -18.04
CA SER A 99 -14.10 -5.37 -18.67
C SER A 99 -13.58 -6.60 -19.43
N MET A 100 -12.47 -6.44 -20.15
CA MET A 100 -11.82 -7.56 -20.85
C MET A 100 -11.33 -8.60 -19.83
N LEU A 101 -10.69 -8.18 -18.75
CA LEU A 101 -10.24 -9.11 -17.70
C LEU A 101 -11.42 -9.89 -17.09
N ALA A 102 -12.55 -9.22 -16.89
CA ALA A 102 -13.74 -9.84 -16.33
C ALA A 102 -14.33 -10.91 -17.24
N SER A 103 -14.05 -10.85 -18.54
CA SER A 103 -14.54 -11.81 -19.52
C SER A 103 -13.67 -13.06 -19.66
N LEU A 104 -12.51 -13.09 -19.05
CA LEU A 104 -11.57 -14.21 -19.15
C LEU A 104 -12.08 -15.45 -18.40
N ASN A 105 -11.90 -16.62 -19.00
CA ASN A 105 -12.17 -17.89 -18.32
C ASN A 105 -10.96 -18.31 -17.48
N LEU A 106 -11.11 -19.42 -16.75
CA LEU A 106 -10.05 -19.88 -15.85
C LEU A 106 -8.73 -20.19 -16.59
N GLU A 107 -8.81 -20.80 -17.75
CA GLU A 107 -7.62 -21.16 -18.54
C GLU A 107 -6.90 -19.91 -19.03
N GLU A 108 -7.66 -18.91 -19.47
CA GLU A 108 -7.10 -17.64 -19.90
C GLU A 108 -6.44 -16.90 -18.75
N TRP A 109 -7.03 -16.93 -17.55
CA TRP A 109 -6.42 -16.36 -16.34
C TRP A 109 -5.11 -17.04 -16.01
N LYS A 110 -5.03 -18.38 -16.12
CA LYS A 110 -3.79 -19.12 -15.87
C LYS A 110 -2.70 -18.77 -16.88
N LEU A 111 -3.08 -18.58 -18.13
CA LEU A 111 -2.14 -18.16 -19.17
C LEU A 111 -1.62 -16.74 -18.90
N LEU A 112 -2.50 -15.84 -18.51
CA LEU A 112 -2.13 -14.46 -18.17
C LEU A 112 -1.16 -14.44 -16.99
N GLU A 113 -1.40 -15.25 -15.97
CA GLU A 113 -0.50 -15.39 -14.81
C GLU A 113 0.89 -15.88 -15.24
N LYS A 114 0.92 -16.87 -16.12
CA LYS A 114 2.19 -17.40 -16.66
C LYS A 114 2.98 -16.32 -17.39
N ILE A 115 2.31 -15.57 -18.27
CA ILE A 115 2.94 -14.51 -19.05
C ILE A 115 3.47 -13.41 -18.11
N ALA A 116 2.70 -13.00 -17.12
CA ALA A 116 3.09 -11.98 -16.16
C ALA A 116 4.34 -12.40 -15.36
N LYS A 117 4.39 -13.66 -14.93
CA LYS A 117 5.55 -14.21 -14.20
C LYS A 117 6.80 -14.24 -15.08
N GLU A 118 6.67 -14.68 -16.32
CA GLU A 118 7.79 -14.72 -17.27
C GLU A 118 8.32 -13.31 -17.54
N LEU A 119 7.45 -12.35 -17.67
CA LEU A 119 7.84 -10.95 -17.89
C LEU A 119 8.66 -10.41 -16.71
N VAL A 120 8.24 -10.68 -15.49
CA VAL A 120 8.94 -10.26 -14.28
C VAL A 120 10.31 -10.95 -14.19
N GLU A 121 10.39 -12.24 -14.47
CA GLU A 121 11.63 -12.99 -14.44
C GLU A 121 12.65 -12.47 -15.47
N LYS A 122 12.20 -12.17 -16.68
CA LYS A 122 13.06 -11.59 -17.73
C LYS A 122 13.58 -10.21 -17.35
N ASP A 123 12.76 -9.39 -16.73
CA ASP A 123 13.16 -8.08 -16.25
C ASP A 123 14.21 -8.19 -15.15
N GLN A 124 14.06 -9.16 -14.24
CA GLN A 124 15.03 -9.43 -13.19
C GLN A 124 16.36 -9.92 -13.75
N GLU A 125 16.35 -10.77 -14.76
CA GLU A 125 17.56 -11.23 -15.43
C GLU A 125 18.33 -10.08 -16.06
N LYS A 126 17.66 -9.16 -16.71
CA LYS A 126 18.28 -7.97 -17.30
C LYS A 126 18.94 -7.07 -16.23
N ARG A 127 18.38 -7.02 -15.04
CA ARG A 127 18.91 -6.20 -13.94
C ARG A 127 20.14 -6.82 -13.28
N ARG A 128 20.39 -8.11 -13.47
CA ARG A 128 21.53 -8.81 -12.89
C ARG A 128 22.83 -8.59 -13.68
N ASP A 129 22.73 -8.16 -14.91
CA ASP A 129 23.87 -7.79 -15.75
C ASP A 129 24.18 -6.30 -15.56
#